data_41a721b0e0e8c40ceeb0eb2f7f4023a5
#
_entry.id   41a721b0e0e8c40ceeb0eb2f7f4023a5
#
_cell.length_a   1.000
_cell.length_b   1.000
_cell.length_c   1.000
_cell.angle_alpha   90.00
_cell.angle_beta   90.00
_cell.angle_gamma   90.00
#
_symmetry.space_group_name_H-M   'P 1'
#
loop_
_entity.id
_entity.type
_entity.pdbx_description
1 polymer ?
#
loop_
_entity_poly.entity_id
_entity_poly.type
_entity_poly.pdbx_seq_one_letter_code
_entity_poly.pdbx_strand_id
1 'polypeptide(L)'
;VAGARFAVRALVERQLRRPLVQRASSEVLIVGAGNGGQQVAMELRRNPELSTAVIGFVDDDPRKQGMVVGGHRVHGRTDDLPRVLDDTKPDEVIIAIPSAPGMLRQKVVTACRERNIPVRTLPTTFELLSRGPNLLRQVRDVQVEDVLGREPVRVEVDRVGAYLAGQVVLVTGAGG
;
A
#
# COMPACT_ATOMS: atom_id res chain seq x y z
N VAL A 1 -22.57 -2.11 48.82
CA VAL A 1 -23.31 -2.90 47.79
C VAL A 1 -23.50 -2.14 46.49
N ALA A 2 -23.41 -0.80 46.45
CA ALA A 2 -23.57 0.01 45.23
C ALA A 2 -22.37 -0.06 44.28
N GLY A 3 -21.13 -0.24 44.78
CA GLY A 3 -19.89 -0.22 43.97
C GLY A 3 -19.74 -1.44 43.03
N ALA A 4 -20.20 -2.62 43.47
CA ALA A 4 -20.09 -3.85 42.66
C ALA A 4 -21.00 -3.82 41.43
N ARG A 5 -22.17 -3.19 41.53
CA ARG A 5 -23.10 -3.04 40.38
C ARG A 5 -22.55 -2.07 39.34
N PHE A 6 -21.81 -1.04 39.73
CA PHE A 6 -21.19 -0.08 38.83
C PHE A 6 -20.00 -0.70 38.06
N ALA A 7 -19.19 -1.52 38.75
CA ALA A 7 -18.05 -2.21 38.15
C ALA A 7 -18.51 -3.26 37.09
N VAL A 8 -19.54 -4.04 37.44
CA VAL A 8 -20.10 -5.03 36.49
C VAL A 8 -20.73 -4.33 35.30
N ARG A 9 -21.46 -3.23 35.51
CA ARG A 9 -22.05 -2.44 34.43
C ARG A 9 -20.98 -1.83 33.51
N ALA A 10 -19.91 -1.28 34.07
CA ALA A 10 -18.79 -0.71 33.31
C ALA A 10 -18.02 -1.80 32.51
N LEU A 11 -17.88 -3.02 33.06
CA LEU A 11 -17.28 -4.15 32.35
C LEU A 11 -18.17 -4.65 31.23
N VAL A 12 -19.48 -4.78 31.48
CA VAL A 12 -20.47 -5.22 30.47
C VAL A 12 -20.61 -4.16 29.37
N GLU A 13 -20.67 -2.86 29.73
CA GLU A 13 -20.70 -1.78 28.73
C GLU A 13 -19.39 -1.66 27.95
N ARG A 14 -18.22 -2.00 28.54
CA ARG A 14 -16.96 -2.11 27.81
C ARG A 14 -16.93 -3.31 26.82
N GLN A 15 -17.59 -4.41 27.18
CA GLN A 15 -17.72 -5.56 26.27
C GLN A 15 -18.79 -5.32 25.22
N LEU A 16 -19.88 -4.61 25.55
CA LEU A 16 -20.96 -4.26 24.59
C LEU A 16 -20.58 -3.06 23.70
N ARG A 17 -19.60 -2.23 24.08
CA ARG A 17 -18.99 -1.19 23.22
C ARG A 17 -17.84 -1.68 22.36
N ARG A 18 -17.53 -2.98 22.36
CA ARG A 18 -16.91 -3.54 21.18
C ARG A 18 -18.00 -3.46 20.10
N PRO A 19 -17.91 -2.55 19.11
CA PRO A 19 -18.73 -2.71 17.93
C PRO A 19 -18.57 -4.18 17.54
N LEU A 20 -19.62 -4.79 17.05
CA LEU A 20 -19.52 -5.98 16.23
C LEU A 20 -18.63 -5.57 15.03
N VAL A 21 -17.35 -5.46 15.30
CA VAL A 21 -16.33 -5.43 14.26
C VAL A 21 -16.50 -6.80 13.65
N GLN A 22 -17.28 -6.81 12.59
CA GLN A 22 -17.26 -7.89 11.62
C GLN A 22 -15.79 -8.21 11.50
N ARG A 23 -15.35 -9.37 12.05
CA ARG A 23 -13.92 -9.74 12.05
C ARG A 23 -13.49 -9.58 10.62
N ALA A 24 -12.59 -8.66 10.37
CA ALA A 24 -12.03 -8.51 9.05
C ALA A 24 -11.60 -9.91 8.62
N SER A 25 -12.04 -10.35 7.47
CA SER A 25 -11.67 -11.66 6.94
C SER A 25 -10.23 -11.66 6.44
N SER A 26 -9.62 -10.48 6.30
CA SER A 26 -8.26 -10.28 5.83
C SER A 26 -7.61 -9.07 6.54
N GLU A 27 -6.35 -9.23 6.93
CA GLU A 27 -5.52 -8.19 7.54
C GLU A 27 -4.43 -7.74 6.56
N VAL A 28 -4.35 -6.43 6.31
CA VAL A 28 -3.42 -5.87 5.32
C VAL A 28 -2.39 -4.95 5.95
N LEU A 29 -1.12 -5.16 5.59
CA LEU A 29 -0.01 -4.24 5.89
C LEU A 29 0.26 -3.39 4.64
N ILE A 30 0.41 -2.08 4.81
CA ILE A 30 0.63 -1.15 3.70
C ILE A 30 2.08 -0.66 3.71
N VAL A 31 2.78 -0.82 2.60
CA VAL A 31 4.11 -0.24 2.38
C VAL A 31 3.96 1.14 1.74
N GLY A 32 4.36 2.16 2.48
CA GLY A 32 4.19 3.57 2.16
C GLY A 32 3.07 4.23 2.96
N ALA A 33 3.42 5.07 3.95
CA ALA A 33 2.49 5.89 4.75
C ALA A 33 2.35 7.32 4.18
N GLY A 34 2.56 7.50 2.89
CA GLY A 34 2.30 8.74 2.14
C GLY A 34 0.84 8.86 1.71
N ASN A 35 0.56 9.79 0.79
CA ASN A 35 -0.80 10.04 0.31
C ASN A 35 -1.46 8.77 -0.26
N GLY A 36 -0.75 7.97 -1.06
CA GLY A 36 -1.29 6.73 -1.63
C GLY A 36 -1.71 5.74 -0.55
N GLY A 37 -0.85 5.48 0.43
CA GLY A 37 -1.16 4.56 1.53
C GLY A 37 -2.30 5.03 2.41
N GLN A 38 -2.34 6.33 2.72
CA GLN A 38 -3.45 6.92 3.49
C GLN A 38 -4.78 6.83 2.75
N GLN A 39 -4.78 7.04 1.43
CA GLN A 39 -5.97 6.87 0.61
C GLN A 39 -6.46 5.43 0.59
N VAL A 40 -5.56 4.45 0.41
CA VAL A 40 -5.92 3.02 0.50
C VAL A 40 -6.54 2.70 1.86
N ALA A 41 -5.90 3.11 2.94
CA ALA A 41 -6.41 2.89 4.29
C ALA A 41 -7.79 3.53 4.52
N MET A 42 -7.99 4.73 4.00
CA MET A 42 -9.27 5.43 4.08
C MET A 42 -10.36 4.71 3.27
N GLU A 43 -10.04 4.24 2.06
CA GLU A 43 -11.00 3.52 1.22
C GLU A 43 -11.38 2.17 1.83
N LEU A 44 -10.43 1.40 2.36
CA LEU A 44 -10.71 0.15 3.07
C LEU A 44 -11.65 0.39 4.26
N ARG A 45 -11.42 1.47 5.00
CA ARG A 45 -12.29 1.86 6.13
C ARG A 45 -13.70 2.27 5.68
N ARG A 46 -13.84 2.87 4.49
CA ARG A 46 -15.15 3.30 3.93
C ARG A 46 -15.94 2.17 3.30
N ASN A 47 -15.28 1.06 2.98
CA ASN A 47 -15.88 -0.08 2.32
C ASN A 47 -15.78 -1.33 3.22
N PRO A 48 -16.52 -1.38 4.35
CA PRO A 48 -16.44 -2.48 5.32
C PRO A 48 -16.89 -3.82 4.73
N GLU A 49 -17.64 -3.80 3.61
CA GLU A 49 -18.03 -4.98 2.86
C GLU A 49 -16.84 -5.77 2.30
N LEU A 50 -15.68 -5.14 2.13
CA LEU A 50 -14.45 -5.82 1.72
C LEU A 50 -13.88 -6.69 2.84
N SER A 51 -14.37 -6.51 4.07
CA SER A 51 -13.95 -7.26 5.25
C SER A 51 -12.43 -7.28 5.45
N THR A 52 -11.74 -6.20 5.04
CA THR A 52 -10.29 -6.03 5.11
C THR A 52 -9.92 -4.96 6.14
N ALA A 53 -9.05 -5.29 7.09
CA ALA A 53 -8.54 -4.36 8.10
C ALA A 53 -7.09 -3.97 7.83
N VAL A 54 -6.80 -2.68 7.92
CA VAL A 54 -5.41 -2.21 7.88
C VAL A 54 -4.80 -2.38 9.27
N ILE A 55 -3.73 -3.17 9.36
CA ILE A 55 -3.00 -3.42 10.62
C ILE A 55 -1.87 -2.42 10.85
N GLY A 56 -1.41 -1.73 9.82
CA GLY A 56 -0.39 -0.68 9.94
C GLY A 56 0.32 -0.36 8.64
N PHE A 57 1.37 0.42 8.80
CA PHE A 57 2.23 0.87 7.70
C PHE A 57 3.69 0.48 7.93
N VAL A 58 4.44 0.40 6.83
CA VAL A 58 5.90 0.45 6.77
C VAL A 58 6.28 1.62 5.88
N ASP A 59 7.21 2.49 6.31
CA ASP A 59 7.61 3.69 5.54
C ASP A 59 9.07 4.04 5.86
N ASP A 60 9.84 4.44 4.87
CA ASP A 60 11.27 4.74 5.04
C ASP A 60 11.55 6.16 5.56
N ASP A 61 10.54 7.03 5.61
CA ASP A 61 10.67 8.38 6.17
C ASP A 61 10.95 8.29 7.69
N PRO A 62 12.15 8.73 8.14
CA PRO A 62 12.51 8.64 9.55
C PRO A 62 11.57 9.43 10.47
N ARG A 63 10.91 10.47 9.94
CA ARG A 63 9.96 11.29 10.70
C ARG A 63 8.67 10.57 11.05
N LYS A 64 8.35 9.49 10.32
CA LYS A 64 7.12 8.71 10.53
C LYS A 64 7.32 7.50 11.42
N GLN A 65 8.55 7.14 11.75
CA GLN A 65 8.85 5.95 12.53
C GLN A 65 8.15 5.96 13.89
N GLY A 66 7.40 4.89 14.19
CA GLY A 66 6.64 4.74 15.43
C GLY A 66 5.41 5.65 15.57
N MET A 67 5.16 6.52 14.60
CA MET A 67 3.99 7.40 14.60
C MET A 67 2.71 6.66 14.19
N VAL A 68 1.59 7.31 14.46
CA VAL A 68 0.27 6.90 13.96
C VAL A 68 -0.11 7.81 12.80
N VAL A 69 -0.32 7.22 11.63
CA VAL A 69 -0.70 7.90 10.39
C VAL A 69 -2.08 7.40 9.97
N GLY A 70 -3.05 8.29 9.79
CA GLY A 70 -4.40 7.91 9.40
C GLY A 70 -5.12 6.95 10.37
N GLY A 71 -4.68 6.88 11.63
CA GLY A 71 -5.22 5.97 12.65
C GLY A 71 -4.47 4.63 12.76
N HIS A 72 -3.43 4.40 11.96
CA HIS A 72 -2.65 3.16 11.92
C HIS A 72 -1.17 3.43 12.22
N ARG A 73 -0.54 2.51 12.96
CA ARG A 73 0.87 2.65 13.36
C ARG A 73 1.82 2.41 12.19
N VAL A 74 2.92 3.17 12.15
CA VAL A 74 4.08 2.86 11.32
C VAL A 74 5.01 1.95 12.12
N HIS A 75 5.12 0.68 11.70
CA HIS A 75 5.83 -0.37 12.43
C HIS A 75 7.34 -0.35 12.26
N GLY A 76 7.83 0.27 11.19
CA GLY A 76 9.25 0.33 10.88
C GLY A 76 9.50 0.77 9.44
N ARG A 77 10.75 0.58 9.01
CA ARG A 77 11.22 0.84 7.65
C ARG A 77 11.10 -0.41 6.78
N THR A 78 11.30 -0.26 5.47
CA THR A 78 11.33 -1.41 4.56
C THR A 78 12.47 -2.39 4.88
N ASP A 79 13.55 -1.93 5.54
CA ASP A 79 14.61 -2.79 6.06
C ASP A 79 14.14 -3.70 7.21
N ASP A 80 13.17 -3.24 8.00
CA ASP A 80 12.58 -3.99 9.11
C ASP A 80 11.45 -4.93 8.65
N LEU A 81 11.11 -4.93 7.36
CA LEU A 81 9.92 -5.64 6.85
C LEU A 81 9.87 -7.12 7.25
N PRO A 82 10.96 -7.91 7.18
CA PRO A 82 10.90 -9.30 7.61
C PRO A 82 10.42 -9.45 9.07
N ARG A 83 10.96 -8.66 9.98
CA ARG A 83 10.54 -8.65 11.39
C ARG A 83 9.10 -8.19 11.54
N VAL A 84 8.70 -7.13 10.84
CA VAL A 84 7.32 -6.61 10.90
C VAL A 84 6.32 -7.65 10.43
N LEU A 85 6.63 -8.39 9.35
CA LEU A 85 5.78 -9.48 8.84
C LEU A 85 5.64 -10.62 9.86
N ASP A 86 6.73 -10.98 10.55
CA ASP A 86 6.72 -12.02 11.57
C ASP A 86 5.91 -11.61 12.81
N ASP A 87 5.99 -10.33 13.19
CA ASP A 87 5.27 -9.76 14.35
C ASP A 87 3.78 -9.55 14.07
N THR A 88 3.44 -9.07 12.87
CA THR A 88 2.06 -8.66 12.53
C THR A 88 1.26 -9.71 11.78
N LYS A 89 1.92 -10.63 11.07
CA LYS A 89 1.35 -11.75 10.31
C LYS A 89 0.18 -11.33 9.40
N PRO A 90 0.38 -10.36 8.51
CA PRO A 90 -0.67 -9.92 7.61
C PRO A 90 -1.05 -11.03 6.62
N ASP A 91 -2.31 -11.04 6.21
CA ASP A 91 -2.77 -11.92 5.13
C ASP A 91 -2.35 -11.39 3.76
N GLU A 92 -2.07 -10.09 3.65
CA GLU A 92 -1.71 -9.43 2.40
C GLU A 92 -0.83 -8.19 2.66
N VAL A 93 0.04 -7.88 1.70
CA VAL A 93 0.82 -6.63 1.68
C VAL A 93 0.46 -5.80 0.45
N ILE A 94 0.20 -4.50 0.65
CA ILE A 94 -0.06 -3.56 -0.46
C ILE A 94 1.09 -2.55 -0.54
N ILE A 95 1.75 -2.50 -1.70
CA ILE A 95 2.73 -1.45 -2.01
C ILE A 95 1.97 -0.22 -2.50
N ALA A 96 1.83 0.79 -1.64
CA ALA A 96 1.08 2.02 -1.91
C ALA A 96 1.98 3.19 -2.31
N ILE A 97 3.06 2.91 -3.02
CA ILE A 97 4.01 3.88 -3.57
C ILE A 97 4.01 3.70 -5.09
N PRO A 98 3.20 4.46 -5.86
CA PRO A 98 3.10 4.30 -7.31
C PRO A 98 4.43 4.41 -8.04
N SER A 99 5.32 5.29 -7.55
CA SER A 99 6.68 5.51 -8.07
C SER A 99 7.75 4.71 -7.34
N ALA A 100 7.39 3.60 -6.67
CA ALA A 100 8.37 2.79 -5.94
C ALA A 100 9.50 2.33 -6.88
N PRO A 101 10.78 2.51 -6.49
CA PRO A 101 11.89 1.95 -7.23
C PRO A 101 11.77 0.43 -7.35
N GLY A 102 12.23 -0.14 -8.46
CA GLY A 102 12.20 -1.60 -8.67
C GLY A 102 12.87 -2.37 -7.54
N MET A 103 13.99 -1.87 -7.01
CA MET A 103 14.69 -2.48 -5.87
C MET A 103 13.81 -2.57 -4.61
N LEU A 104 13.02 -1.52 -4.32
CA LEU A 104 12.10 -1.54 -3.18
C LEU A 104 11.00 -2.58 -3.39
N ARG A 105 10.41 -2.63 -4.59
CA ARG A 105 9.40 -3.63 -4.94
C ARG A 105 9.97 -5.05 -4.81
N GLN A 106 11.14 -5.29 -5.37
CA GLN A 106 11.84 -6.58 -5.27
C GLN A 106 12.07 -6.99 -3.81
N LYS A 107 12.54 -6.06 -2.97
CA LYS A 107 12.76 -6.30 -1.54
C LYS A 107 11.47 -6.72 -0.83
N VAL A 108 10.37 -5.99 -1.04
CA VAL A 108 9.07 -6.30 -0.46
C VAL A 108 8.57 -7.66 -0.94
N VAL A 109 8.61 -7.91 -2.25
CA VAL A 109 8.16 -9.18 -2.84
C VAL A 109 8.96 -10.37 -2.30
N THR A 110 10.29 -10.22 -2.19
CA THR A 110 11.16 -11.30 -1.66
C THR A 110 10.79 -11.63 -0.22
N ALA A 111 10.70 -10.61 0.66
CA ALA A 111 10.37 -10.80 2.08
C ALA A 111 8.99 -11.44 2.29
N CYS A 112 8.00 -11.06 1.46
CA CYS A 112 6.65 -11.61 1.52
C CYS A 112 6.59 -13.04 0.95
N ARG A 113 7.30 -13.32 -0.14
CA ARG A 113 7.35 -14.64 -0.78
C ARG A 113 7.89 -15.72 0.15
N GLU A 114 8.92 -15.41 0.94
CA GLU A 114 9.48 -16.33 1.96
C GLU A 114 8.45 -16.74 3.01
N ARG A 115 7.36 -15.98 3.16
CA ARG A 115 6.28 -16.18 4.13
C ARG A 115 4.95 -16.58 3.48
N ASN A 116 4.94 -16.80 2.17
CA ASN A 116 3.73 -17.04 1.38
C ASN A 116 2.65 -15.95 1.53
N ILE A 117 3.06 -14.70 1.71
CA ILE A 117 2.15 -13.55 1.81
C ILE A 117 2.01 -12.93 0.42
N PRO A 118 0.77 -12.81 -0.11
CA PRO A 118 0.53 -12.18 -1.39
C PRO A 118 0.86 -10.67 -1.34
N VAL A 119 1.38 -10.16 -2.44
CA VAL A 119 1.74 -8.74 -2.58
C VAL A 119 0.96 -8.14 -3.74
N ARG A 120 0.33 -7.01 -3.46
CA ARG A 120 -0.36 -6.19 -4.47
C ARG A 120 0.26 -4.80 -4.55
N THR A 121 0.07 -4.12 -5.65
CA THR A 121 0.61 -2.78 -5.87
C THR A 121 -0.44 -1.84 -6.41
N LEU A 122 -0.32 -0.56 -6.05
CA LEU A 122 -1.04 0.49 -6.75
C LEU A 122 -0.41 0.70 -8.13
N PRO A 123 -1.23 0.90 -9.16
CA PRO A 123 -0.74 1.26 -10.48
C PRO A 123 -0.04 2.63 -10.46
N THR A 124 0.76 2.88 -11.48
CA THR A 124 1.43 4.18 -11.63
C THR A 124 0.41 5.31 -11.82
N THR A 125 0.85 6.55 -11.58
CA THR A 125 -0.03 7.75 -11.69
C THR A 125 -0.71 7.86 -13.06
N PHE A 126 -0.05 7.38 -14.12
CA PHE A 126 -0.60 7.36 -15.48
C PHE A 126 -1.80 6.40 -15.60
N GLU A 127 -1.70 5.20 -15.02
CA GLU A 127 -2.79 4.22 -15.01
C GLU A 127 -3.96 4.69 -14.12
N LEU A 128 -3.68 5.42 -13.02
CA LEU A 128 -4.69 6.01 -12.14
C LEU A 128 -5.57 7.03 -12.87
N LEU A 129 -4.97 7.87 -13.70
CA LEU A 129 -5.69 8.89 -14.49
C LEU A 129 -6.56 8.25 -15.59
N SER A 130 -6.17 7.08 -16.07
CA SER A 130 -6.85 6.39 -17.18
C SER A 130 -8.06 5.56 -16.75
N ARG A 131 -8.16 5.16 -15.48
CA ARG A 131 -9.15 4.15 -15.00
C ARG A 131 -10.21 4.68 -14.03
N GLY A 132 -10.24 5.98 -13.69
CA GLY A 132 -11.25 6.59 -12.84
C GLY A 132 -10.95 6.51 -11.31
N PRO A 133 -11.86 7.02 -10.45
CA PRO A 133 -11.55 7.41 -9.07
C PRO A 133 -11.48 6.27 -8.04
N ASN A 134 -11.74 5.01 -8.39
CA ASN A 134 -11.82 3.93 -7.41
C ASN A 134 -10.48 3.20 -7.26
N LEU A 135 -9.65 3.62 -6.29
CA LEU A 135 -8.31 3.11 -6.06
C LEU A 135 -8.26 1.61 -5.73
N LEU A 136 -9.23 1.10 -4.96
CA LEU A 136 -9.24 -0.33 -4.57
C LEU A 136 -9.44 -1.27 -5.75
N ARG A 137 -10.19 -0.85 -6.77
CA ARG A 137 -10.34 -1.63 -8.02
C ARG A 137 -9.09 -1.60 -8.89
N GLN A 138 -8.16 -0.74 -8.58
CA GLN A 138 -6.91 -0.56 -9.33
C GLN A 138 -5.73 -1.29 -8.68
N VAL A 139 -5.87 -1.70 -7.41
CA VAL A 139 -4.87 -2.54 -6.73
C VAL A 139 -4.81 -3.88 -7.45
N ARG A 140 -3.62 -4.26 -7.92
CA ARG A 140 -3.38 -5.48 -8.69
C ARG A 140 -2.21 -6.27 -8.12
N ASP A 141 -2.14 -7.53 -8.46
CA ASP A 141 -1.00 -8.36 -8.11
C ASP A 141 0.29 -7.80 -8.74
N VAL A 142 1.40 -7.95 -8.02
CA VAL A 142 2.71 -7.53 -8.51
C VAL A 142 3.08 -8.40 -9.70
N GLN A 143 3.35 -7.77 -10.84
CA GLN A 143 3.79 -8.43 -12.06
C GLN A 143 5.32 -8.56 -12.06
N VAL A 144 5.84 -9.48 -12.85
CA VAL A 144 7.30 -9.68 -13.01
C VAL A 144 7.98 -8.39 -13.48
N GLU A 145 7.30 -7.63 -14.32
CA GLU A 145 7.75 -6.34 -14.85
C GLU A 145 7.92 -5.28 -13.77
N ASP A 146 7.08 -5.31 -12.72
CA ASP A 146 7.16 -4.40 -11.57
C ASP A 146 8.43 -4.66 -10.74
N VAL A 147 8.88 -5.92 -10.71
CA VAL A 147 10.08 -6.34 -9.96
C VAL A 147 11.35 -6.10 -10.78
N LEU A 148 11.30 -6.34 -12.08
CA LEU A 148 12.44 -6.16 -12.97
C LEU A 148 12.78 -4.69 -13.22
N GLY A 149 11.94 -3.77 -12.72
CA GLY A 149 12.19 -2.34 -12.66
C GLY A 149 13.03 -1.82 -13.84
N ARG A 150 12.45 -1.75 -15.02
CA ARG A 150 13.03 -0.83 -15.99
C ARG A 150 12.91 0.55 -15.38
N GLU A 151 14.03 1.11 -14.91
CA GLU A 151 14.09 2.54 -14.67
C GLU A 151 13.48 3.20 -15.91
N PRO A 152 12.47 4.07 -15.73
CA PRO A 152 11.96 4.82 -16.87
C PRO A 152 13.18 5.48 -17.50
N VAL A 153 13.50 5.10 -18.72
CA VAL A 153 14.57 5.73 -19.48
C VAL A 153 14.18 7.20 -19.52
N ARG A 154 14.87 8.04 -18.76
CA ARG A 154 14.75 9.49 -18.89
C ARG A 154 15.34 9.82 -20.24
N VAL A 155 14.47 9.82 -21.24
CA VAL A 155 14.81 10.32 -22.56
C VAL A 155 15.13 11.79 -22.36
N GLU A 156 16.40 12.17 -22.53
CA GLU A 156 16.80 13.57 -22.59
C GLU A 156 16.18 14.15 -23.86
N VAL A 157 14.97 14.67 -23.71
CA VAL A 157 14.14 15.18 -24.84
C VAL A 157 14.92 16.17 -25.68
N ASP A 158 15.79 16.98 -25.06
CA ASP A 158 16.63 17.94 -25.75
C ASP A 158 17.67 17.29 -26.67
N ARG A 159 18.25 16.16 -26.24
CA ARG A 159 19.22 15.38 -27.08
C ARG A 159 18.52 14.68 -28.22
N VAL A 160 17.34 14.07 -27.96
CA VAL A 160 16.53 13.44 -28.99
C VAL A 160 16.00 14.48 -29.98
N GLY A 161 15.54 15.63 -29.50
CA GLY A 161 15.08 16.76 -30.29
C GLY A 161 16.17 17.28 -31.22
N ALA A 162 17.40 17.43 -30.74
CA ALA A 162 18.55 17.84 -31.55
C ALA A 162 18.91 16.83 -32.64
N TYR A 163 18.74 15.53 -32.38
CA TYR A 163 19.02 14.46 -33.35
C TYR A 163 17.96 14.37 -34.42
N LEU A 164 16.71 14.71 -34.13
CA LEU A 164 15.56 14.63 -35.01
C LEU A 164 15.33 15.95 -35.79
N ALA A 165 16.01 17.02 -35.42
CA ALA A 165 15.85 18.31 -36.10
C ALA A 165 16.23 18.20 -37.58
N GLY A 166 15.28 18.56 -38.44
CA GLY A 166 15.47 18.50 -39.91
C GLY A 166 15.38 17.10 -40.52
N GLN A 167 15.03 16.07 -39.77
CA GLN A 167 14.84 14.70 -40.28
C GLN A 167 13.36 14.40 -40.52
N VAL A 168 13.07 13.56 -41.50
CA VAL A 168 11.74 12.98 -41.69
C VAL A 168 11.62 11.72 -40.85
N VAL A 169 10.73 11.76 -39.84
CA VAL A 169 10.56 10.69 -38.88
C VAL A 169 9.24 9.97 -39.10
N LEU A 170 9.29 8.65 -39.21
CA LEU A 170 8.10 7.82 -39.23
C LEU A 170 7.83 7.29 -37.83
N VAL A 171 6.68 7.64 -37.25
CA VAL A 171 6.21 7.14 -35.95
C VAL A 171 5.22 6.00 -36.19
N THR A 172 5.55 4.79 -35.69
CA THR A 172 4.64 3.63 -35.70
C THR A 172 4.11 3.40 -34.28
N GLY A 173 2.88 2.92 -34.17
CA GLY A 173 2.29 2.59 -32.85
C GLY A 173 1.77 3.81 -32.06
N ALA A 174 1.54 4.94 -32.69
CA ALA A 174 1.05 6.16 -32.03
C ALA A 174 -0.41 6.10 -31.53
N GLY A 175 -1.10 4.98 -31.69
CA GLY A 175 -2.51 4.77 -31.32
C GLY A 175 -2.73 3.68 -30.30
N GLY A 176 -1.71 3.28 -29.52
CA GLY A 176 -1.81 2.28 -28.46
C GLY A 176 -2.08 2.89 -27.10
#